data_d37eb5ad7ee78241f0a32de99152a86c
#
_entry.id   d37eb5ad7ee78241f0a32de99152a86c
#
_cell.length_a   1.000
_cell.length_b   1.000
_cell.length_c   1.000
_cell.angle_alpha   90.00
_cell.angle_beta   90.00
_cell.angle_gamma   90.00
#
_symmetry.space_group_name_H-M   'P 1'
#
loop_
_entity.id
_entity.type
_entity.pdbx_description
1 polymer ?
#
loop_
_entity_poly.entity_id
_entity_poly.type
_entity_poly.pdbx_seq_one_letter_code
_entity_poly.pdbx_strand_id
1 'polypeptide(L)'
;MPRVVLSDAFDEKAWERACADSDALAAILASGAALHPGFEELGADVFHSLFKYTLTLVPASDSTRARTALARQVVGWLHTAPAFAVLRAETVLDEARSTFAARLVLGAVLRTLRRSELFDADDLLAAFRADQGEAELEDLDEQLEVARELGEDTAANSIQAEMDAARSKIKRDEARWQALIDALPTSLPSGLRDLTGSLPDRMDEAEGQLEAVGQGFGATGSGHGGADKLDLGDQLLHNEKLKRLADLVGAFRPAARAFRREKIERRPAEIHAVERGNALSRLLPSEAAALGHRILRRDFLRRYVEGDLLQYAIEANAPAQKGPLVVAVDGSGSMRGERELWAKAVALTLLEIARRGRRYFRAVVFSHNPKDLRTFDLLAAPRTGLRAPPPPVADLMKFAEYFPSGGTDFQAPLDAAVALIEEHPKLKRADIVLITDGQAAVSDPWRVAFDRARIRLGFQLYGVVVDPDAGRRGPPQPTPAILTTLCDRVSRVSDLTADGARDIFVSV
;
A
#
# COMPACT_ATOMS: atom_id res chain seq x y z
N MET A 1 16.52 3.16 29.41
CA MET A 1 16.23 4.59 29.14
C MET A 1 15.10 5.05 30.05
N PRO A 2 15.12 6.28 30.53
CA PRO A 2 14.07 6.77 31.44
C PRO A 2 12.73 6.85 30.70
N ARG A 3 11.70 6.24 31.28
CA ARG A 3 10.33 6.16 30.75
C ARG A 3 9.35 6.76 31.77
N VAL A 4 8.24 7.27 31.28
CA VAL A 4 7.11 7.76 32.09
C VAL A 4 6.11 6.64 32.36
N VAL A 5 5.99 5.73 31.42
CA VAL A 5 5.15 4.53 31.54
C VAL A 5 6.04 3.33 31.79
N LEU A 6 5.77 2.60 32.87
CA LEU A 6 6.50 1.35 33.17
C LEU A 6 6.18 0.31 32.10
N SER A 7 7.19 -0.17 31.39
CA SER A 7 7.09 -1.17 30.33
C SER A 7 7.87 -2.45 30.69
N ASP A 8 7.46 -3.57 30.12
CA ASP A 8 8.17 -4.84 30.21
C ASP A 8 8.71 -5.26 28.82
N ALA A 9 9.42 -6.40 28.78
CA ALA A 9 10.02 -6.89 27.54
C ALA A 9 8.99 -7.23 26.44
N PHE A 10 7.74 -7.52 26.78
CA PHE A 10 6.67 -7.75 25.82
C PHE A 10 6.20 -6.42 25.19
N ASP A 11 6.02 -5.42 26.04
CA ASP A 11 5.63 -4.07 25.62
C ASP A 11 6.68 -3.44 24.69
N GLU A 12 7.97 -3.57 25.05
CA GLU A 12 9.08 -3.05 24.23
C GLU A 12 9.15 -3.75 22.87
N LYS A 13 8.95 -5.06 22.81
CA LYS A 13 8.88 -5.77 21.51
C LYS A 13 7.68 -5.36 20.66
N ALA A 14 6.54 -5.04 21.29
CA ALA A 14 5.38 -4.53 20.58
C ALA A 14 5.67 -3.14 19.99
N TRP A 15 6.36 -2.28 20.76
CA TRP A 15 6.82 -0.98 20.29
C TRP A 15 7.83 -1.09 19.14
N GLU A 16 8.83 -1.97 19.25
CA GLU A 16 9.80 -2.21 18.17
C GLU A 16 9.10 -2.65 16.87
N ARG A 17 8.11 -3.54 16.97
CA ARG A 17 7.30 -3.95 15.80
C ARG A 17 6.48 -2.79 15.24
N ALA A 18 5.83 -2.01 16.11
CA ALA A 18 5.08 -0.83 15.71
C ALA A 18 5.93 0.18 14.91
N CYS A 19 7.18 0.41 15.35
CA CYS A 19 8.13 1.27 14.64
C CYS A 19 8.61 0.66 13.31
N ALA A 20 8.81 -0.67 13.26
CA ALA A 20 9.25 -1.37 12.06
C ALA A 20 8.14 -1.49 11.00
N ASP A 21 6.88 -1.60 11.45
CA ASP A 21 5.72 -1.86 10.59
C ASP A 21 5.02 -0.59 10.11
N SER A 22 5.39 0.61 10.60
CA SER A 22 4.77 1.88 10.22
C SER A 22 5.79 2.93 9.80
N ASP A 23 5.96 3.10 8.48
CA ASP A 23 6.81 4.15 7.89
C ASP A 23 6.36 5.56 8.33
N ALA A 24 5.06 5.77 8.51
CA ALA A 24 4.49 7.05 8.93
C ALA A 24 4.85 7.39 10.38
N LEU A 25 4.83 6.40 11.29
CA LEU A 25 5.28 6.59 12.67
C LEU A 25 6.78 6.87 12.72
N ALA A 26 7.58 6.07 12.00
CA ALA A 26 9.04 6.26 11.93
C ALA A 26 9.42 7.66 11.42
N ALA A 27 8.73 8.18 10.41
CA ALA A 27 8.95 9.52 9.89
C ALA A 27 8.61 10.63 10.92
N ILE A 28 7.56 10.44 11.73
CA ILE A 28 7.19 11.38 12.80
C ILE A 28 8.23 11.35 13.90
N LEU A 29 8.69 10.17 14.32
CA LEU A 29 9.73 10.02 15.34
C LEU A 29 11.04 10.66 14.92
N ALA A 30 11.51 10.39 13.70
CA ALA A 30 12.72 11.01 13.15
C ALA A 30 12.62 12.55 13.06
N SER A 31 11.44 13.04 12.65
CA SER A 31 11.18 14.48 12.58
C SER A 31 11.08 15.13 13.97
N GLY A 32 10.58 14.40 14.95
CA GLY A 32 10.45 14.85 16.33
C GLY A 32 11.77 14.84 17.09
N ALA A 33 12.61 13.82 16.87
CA ALA A 33 13.94 13.72 17.45
C ALA A 33 14.84 14.90 17.07
N ALA A 34 14.63 15.47 15.89
CA ALA A 34 15.32 16.70 15.45
C ALA A 34 14.87 17.97 16.22
N LEU A 35 13.72 17.94 16.87
CA LEU A 35 13.15 19.08 17.63
C LEU A 35 13.21 18.88 19.16
N HIS A 36 13.26 17.64 19.62
CA HIS A 36 13.27 17.29 21.02
C HIS A 36 13.99 15.96 21.25
N PRO A 37 15.08 15.94 22.02
CA PRO A 37 15.91 14.73 22.19
C PRO A 37 15.18 13.53 22.84
N GLY A 38 14.11 13.80 23.61
CA GLY A 38 13.27 12.76 24.24
C GLY A 38 12.00 12.41 23.43
N PHE A 39 11.94 12.71 22.13
CA PHE A 39 10.74 12.47 21.34
C PHE A 39 10.48 11.00 21.04
N GLU A 40 11.51 10.17 20.95
CA GLU A 40 11.37 8.74 20.78
C GLU A 40 10.81 8.08 22.06
N GLU A 41 11.30 8.51 23.23
CA GLU A 41 10.79 8.09 24.52
C GLU A 41 9.32 8.50 24.71
N LEU A 42 8.97 9.74 24.34
CA LEU A 42 7.58 10.19 24.26
C LEU A 42 6.73 9.29 23.38
N GLY A 43 7.26 8.93 22.21
CA GLY A 43 6.56 8.03 21.27
C GLY A 43 6.21 6.70 21.90
N ALA A 44 7.18 6.09 22.55
CA ALA A 44 7.00 4.83 23.25
C ALA A 44 6.05 4.95 24.46
N ASP A 45 6.17 6.01 25.26
CA ASP A 45 5.27 6.23 26.41
C ASP A 45 3.82 6.47 25.97
N VAL A 46 3.58 7.18 24.86
CA VAL A 46 2.25 7.34 24.26
C VAL A 46 1.72 5.99 23.77
N PHE A 47 2.52 5.22 23.04
CA PHE A 47 2.12 3.88 22.57
C PHE A 47 1.79 2.96 23.75
N HIS A 48 2.66 2.88 24.75
CA HIS A 48 2.45 2.04 25.94
C HIS A 48 1.21 2.48 26.73
N SER A 49 0.91 3.79 26.80
CA SER A 49 -0.30 4.29 27.44
C SER A 49 -1.59 3.75 26.79
N LEU A 50 -1.54 3.47 25.49
CA LEU A 50 -2.65 2.95 24.71
C LEU A 50 -2.69 1.42 24.70
N PHE A 51 -1.54 0.80 24.53
CA PHE A 51 -1.39 -0.65 24.30
C PHE A 51 -1.50 -1.50 25.56
N LYS A 52 -0.91 -1.04 26.67
CA LYS A 52 -0.78 -1.88 27.89
C LYS A 52 -2.12 -2.17 28.53
N TYR A 53 -2.29 -3.43 28.99
CA TYR A 53 -3.46 -3.81 29.79
C TYR A 53 -3.50 -3.08 31.14
N THR A 54 -2.40 -3.12 31.91
CA THR A 54 -2.28 -2.39 33.18
C THR A 54 -1.32 -1.22 33.00
N LEU A 55 -1.83 -0.02 33.22
CA LEU A 55 -1.06 1.21 33.10
C LEU A 55 -0.50 1.61 34.45
N THR A 56 0.81 1.66 34.54
CA THR A 56 1.53 2.13 35.74
C THR A 56 2.48 3.25 35.34
N LEU A 57 2.33 4.41 35.99
CA LEU A 57 3.23 5.55 35.78
C LEU A 57 4.39 5.49 36.75
N VAL A 58 5.58 5.81 36.26
CA VAL A 58 6.78 5.98 37.07
C VAL A 58 6.64 7.25 37.94
N PRO A 59 6.93 7.18 39.26
CA PRO A 59 6.88 8.36 40.15
C PRO A 59 7.72 9.52 39.62
N ALA A 60 7.29 10.75 39.93
CA ALA A 60 7.98 11.95 39.43
C ALA A 60 9.41 12.09 39.97
N SER A 61 9.67 11.58 41.18
CA SER A 61 11.00 11.58 41.84
C SER A 61 12.05 10.80 41.07
N ASP A 62 11.64 9.75 40.31
CA ASP A 62 12.55 8.84 39.62
C ASP A 62 12.74 9.18 38.15
N SER A 63 12.04 10.22 37.64
CA SER A 63 12.02 10.54 36.22
C SER A 63 12.17 12.04 35.90
N THR A 64 12.81 12.79 36.78
CA THR A 64 13.04 14.26 36.64
C THR A 64 14.12 14.60 35.62
N ARG A 65 14.23 13.84 34.52
CA ARG A 65 15.15 14.18 33.44
C ARG A 65 14.48 15.09 32.43
N ALA A 66 15.20 16.05 31.90
CA ALA A 66 14.73 16.99 30.87
C ALA A 66 14.04 16.26 29.68
N ARG A 67 14.58 15.09 29.31
CA ARG A 67 14.02 14.24 28.24
C ARG A 67 12.60 13.75 28.51
N THR A 68 12.26 13.43 29.73
CA THR A 68 10.96 12.85 30.11
C THR A 68 9.90 13.89 30.45
N ALA A 69 10.28 15.17 30.63
CA ALA A 69 9.36 16.22 31.04
C ALA A 69 8.20 16.42 30.04
N LEU A 70 8.50 16.46 28.74
CA LEU A 70 7.47 16.53 27.67
C LEU A 70 6.58 15.28 27.67
N ALA A 71 7.16 14.11 27.78
CA ALA A 71 6.43 12.85 27.81
C ALA A 71 5.46 12.80 29.00
N ARG A 72 5.92 13.20 30.17
CA ARG A 72 5.09 13.28 31.37
C ARG A 72 3.89 14.21 31.20
N GLN A 73 4.12 15.36 30.58
CA GLN A 73 3.07 16.34 30.33
C GLN A 73 2.04 15.82 29.34
N VAL A 74 2.48 15.29 28.20
CA VAL A 74 1.62 14.74 27.14
C VAL A 74 0.82 13.52 27.64
N VAL A 75 1.48 12.59 28.30
CA VAL A 75 0.84 11.40 28.90
C VAL A 75 -0.18 11.84 29.96
N GLY A 76 0.17 12.82 30.80
CA GLY A 76 -0.75 13.39 31.80
C GLY A 76 -2.01 13.98 31.14
N TRP A 77 -1.88 14.72 30.07
CA TRP A 77 -3.02 15.28 29.33
C TRP A 77 -3.88 14.19 28.68
N LEU A 78 -3.27 13.15 28.11
CA LEU A 78 -4.00 12.03 27.55
C LEU A 78 -4.83 11.31 28.64
N HIS A 79 -4.22 11.01 29.79
CA HIS A 79 -4.89 10.29 30.88
C HIS A 79 -6.05 11.08 31.51
N THR A 80 -5.96 12.42 31.51
CA THR A 80 -7.01 13.30 32.02
C THR A 80 -8.11 13.56 30.99
N ALA A 81 -7.95 13.14 29.72
CA ALA A 81 -8.96 13.31 28.71
C ALA A 81 -10.18 12.40 28.99
N PRO A 82 -11.41 12.94 28.98
CA PRO A 82 -12.62 12.17 29.32
C PRO A 82 -12.83 10.92 28.45
N ALA A 83 -12.41 10.99 27.18
CA ALA A 83 -12.54 9.89 26.21
C ALA A 83 -11.40 8.86 26.27
N PHE A 84 -10.39 9.07 27.12
CA PHE A 84 -9.22 8.18 27.15
C PHE A 84 -9.56 6.72 27.50
N ALA A 85 -10.51 6.53 28.41
CA ALA A 85 -10.95 5.17 28.78
C ALA A 85 -11.63 4.45 27.59
N VAL A 86 -12.41 5.19 26.78
CA VAL A 86 -13.05 4.65 25.57
C VAL A 86 -11.97 4.31 24.52
N LEU A 87 -11.05 5.22 24.26
CA LEU A 87 -9.94 4.98 23.35
C LEU A 87 -9.11 3.76 23.78
N ARG A 88 -8.82 3.63 25.06
CA ARG A 88 -8.11 2.45 25.57
C ARG A 88 -8.86 1.15 25.38
N ALA A 89 -10.17 1.14 25.53
CA ALA A 89 -10.97 -0.06 25.28
C ALA A 89 -10.77 -0.61 23.86
N GLU A 90 -10.51 0.29 22.90
CA GLU A 90 -10.27 -0.04 21.48
C GLU A 90 -8.81 -0.36 21.14
N THR A 91 -7.85 0.07 21.97
CA THR A 91 -6.42 -0.03 21.66
C THR A 91 -5.65 -1.04 22.51
N VAL A 92 -6.16 -1.41 23.69
CA VAL A 92 -5.45 -2.33 24.59
C VAL A 92 -5.16 -3.67 23.92
N LEU A 93 -3.88 -4.07 23.91
CA LEU A 93 -3.35 -5.29 23.30
C LEU A 93 -3.55 -5.36 21.77
N ASP A 94 -3.98 -4.28 21.14
CA ASP A 94 -4.05 -4.14 19.69
C ASP A 94 -2.90 -3.25 19.19
N GLU A 95 -1.86 -3.87 18.63
CA GLU A 95 -0.68 -3.17 18.12
C GLU A 95 -1.03 -2.19 17.00
N ALA A 96 -1.97 -2.55 16.11
CA ALA A 96 -2.33 -1.75 14.96
C ALA A 96 -3.07 -0.46 15.36
N ARG A 97 -4.12 -0.62 16.17
CA ARG A 97 -4.91 0.52 16.67
C ARG A 97 -4.09 1.42 17.60
N SER A 98 -3.23 0.83 18.44
CA SER A 98 -2.30 1.59 19.30
C SER A 98 -1.29 2.39 18.50
N THR A 99 -0.69 1.80 17.46
CA THR A 99 0.27 2.47 16.57
C THR A 99 -0.39 3.62 15.82
N PHE A 100 -1.57 3.39 15.27
CA PHE A 100 -2.35 4.41 14.57
C PHE A 100 -2.68 5.59 15.48
N ALA A 101 -3.21 5.32 16.67
CA ALA A 101 -3.55 6.36 17.65
C ALA A 101 -2.30 7.12 18.14
N ALA A 102 -1.22 6.41 18.46
CA ALA A 102 0.05 7.02 18.87
C ALA A 102 0.60 7.94 17.77
N ARG A 103 0.59 7.51 16.50
CA ARG A 103 1.00 8.33 15.36
C ARG A 103 0.23 9.64 15.27
N LEU A 104 -1.09 9.60 15.42
CA LEU A 104 -1.93 10.79 15.33
C LEU A 104 -1.68 11.75 16.51
N VAL A 105 -1.53 11.22 17.71
CA VAL A 105 -1.17 11.99 18.92
C VAL A 105 0.20 12.66 18.73
N LEU A 106 1.22 11.88 18.37
CA LEU A 106 2.58 12.38 18.15
C LEU A 106 2.63 13.40 17.01
N GLY A 107 1.86 13.18 15.95
CA GLY A 107 1.72 14.14 14.85
C GLY A 107 1.09 15.47 15.29
N ALA A 108 0.14 15.45 16.22
CA ALA A 108 -0.44 16.66 16.80
C ALA A 108 0.58 17.41 17.68
N VAL A 109 1.32 16.68 18.52
CA VAL A 109 2.40 17.25 19.35
C VAL A 109 3.47 17.87 18.45
N LEU A 110 3.96 17.15 17.47
CA LEU A 110 5.00 17.61 16.53
C LEU A 110 4.57 18.90 15.78
N ARG A 111 3.34 18.96 15.29
CA ARG A 111 2.81 20.16 14.63
C ARG A 111 2.78 21.36 15.57
N THR A 112 2.42 21.14 16.84
CA THR A 112 2.39 22.20 17.83
C THR A 112 3.80 22.68 18.18
N LEU A 113 4.74 21.78 18.40
CA LEU A 113 6.15 22.11 18.65
C LEU A 113 6.74 22.95 17.51
N ARG A 114 6.47 22.56 16.25
CA ARG A 114 6.93 23.32 15.06
C ARG A 114 6.32 24.71 14.95
N ARG A 115 5.05 24.87 15.32
CA ARG A 115 4.35 26.15 15.21
C ARG A 115 4.68 27.12 16.33
N SER A 116 5.03 26.58 17.49
CA SER A 116 5.29 27.40 18.67
C SER A 116 6.63 28.13 18.62
N GLU A 117 7.59 27.62 17.79
CA GLU A 117 8.98 28.11 17.73
C GLU A 117 9.59 28.30 19.14
N LEU A 118 9.11 27.51 20.13
CA LEU A 118 9.50 27.63 21.54
C LEU A 118 10.91 27.13 21.80
N PHE A 119 11.40 26.22 20.94
CA PHE A 119 12.71 25.58 21.12
C PHE A 119 13.68 26.11 20.08
N ASP A 120 14.70 26.82 20.54
CA ASP A 120 15.81 27.23 19.69
C ASP A 120 16.99 26.24 19.78
N ALA A 121 18.05 26.50 19.01
CA ALA A 121 19.22 25.62 18.99
C ALA A 121 19.94 25.57 20.34
N ASP A 122 19.89 26.64 21.12
CA ASP A 122 20.52 26.73 22.46
C ASP A 122 19.74 25.94 23.51
N ASP A 123 18.41 25.89 23.36
CA ASP A 123 17.54 25.07 24.22
C ASP A 123 17.75 23.58 23.97
N LEU A 124 17.88 23.15 22.70
CA LEU A 124 18.21 21.77 22.35
C LEU A 124 19.58 21.38 22.90
N LEU A 125 20.57 22.27 22.77
CA LEU A 125 21.90 22.07 23.35
C LEU A 125 21.87 22.00 24.88
N ALA A 126 20.98 22.74 25.56
CA ALA A 126 20.81 22.67 27.00
C ALA A 126 20.24 21.32 27.44
N ALA A 127 19.24 20.80 26.71
CA ALA A 127 18.70 19.45 26.97
C ALA A 127 19.73 18.34 26.76
N PHE A 128 20.53 18.39 25.68
CA PHE A 128 21.62 17.45 25.47
C PHE A 128 22.70 17.52 26.53
N ARG A 129 23.06 18.74 27.00
CA ARG A 129 24.03 18.92 28.07
C ARG A 129 23.55 18.41 29.39
N ALA A 130 22.26 18.56 29.73
CA ALA A 130 21.68 17.98 30.93
C ALA A 130 21.79 16.45 30.91
N ASP A 131 21.50 15.81 29.78
CA ASP A 131 21.61 14.37 29.58
C ASP A 131 23.07 13.86 29.67
N GLN A 132 24.02 14.56 29.03
CA GLN A 132 25.47 14.23 29.14
C GLN A 132 25.99 14.44 30.54
N GLY A 133 25.54 15.49 31.21
CA GLY A 133 25.94 15.77 32.59
C GLY A 133 25.53 14.71 33.59
N GLU A 134 24.41 14.01 33.35
CA GLU A 134 24.03 12.85 34.18
C GLU A 134 25.01 11.68 34.04
N ALA A 135 25.45 11.38 32.79
CA ALA A 135 26.47 10.37 32.56
C ALA A 135 27.83 10.76 33.17
N GLU A 136 28.19 12.04 33.08
CA GLU A 136 29.39 12.58 33.74
C GLU A 136 29.29 12.45 35.27
N LEU A 137 28.10 12.64 35.86
CA LEU A 137 27.88 12.44 37.29
C LEU A 137 28.03 10.98 37.74
N GLU A 138 27.57 10.02 36.94
CA GLU A 138 27.73 8.58 37.20
C GLU A 138 29.22 8.20 37.22
N ASP A 139 29.99 8.70 36.23
CA ASP A 139 31.44 8.46 36.13
C ASP A 139 32.21 9.14 37.30
N LEU A 140 31.83 10.35 37.68
CA LEU A 140 32.41 11.03 38.82
C LEU A 140 32.07 10.34 40.16
N ASP A 141 30.91 9.72 40.30
CA ASP A 141 30.49 8.99 41.49
C ASP A 141 31.33 7.73 41.67
N GLU A 142 31.57 6.97 40.56
CA GLU A 142 32.51 5.83 40.56
C GLU A 142 33.92 6.26 40.93
N GLN A 143 34.42 7.37 40.39
CA GLN A 143 35.75 7.90 40.72
C GLN A 143 35.84 8.35 42.18
N LEU A 144 34.77 8.91 42.71
CA LEU A 144 34.70 9.31 44.14
C LEU A 144 34.75 8.12 45.08
N GLU A 145 34.03 7.02 44.73
CA GLU A 145 34.11 5.79 45.53
C GLU A 145 35.54 5.22 45.55
N VAL A 146 36.19 5.14 44.39
CA VAL A 146 37.59 4.66 44.28
C VAL A 146 38.53 5.55 45.06
N ALA A 147 38.43 6.88 44.98
CA ALA A 147 39.27 7.82 45.71
C ALA A 147 39.10 7.68 47.23
N ARG A 148 37.88 7.43 47.71
CA ARG A 148 37.58 7.16 49.15
C ARG A 148 38.14 5.84 49.63
N GLU A 149 38.06 4.78 48.82
CA GLU A 149 38.64 3.47 49.15
C GLU A 149 40.16 3.52 49.26
N LEU A 150 40.80 4.34 48.41
CA LEU A 150 42.25 4.53 48.41
C LEU A 150 42.74 5.52 49.49
N GLY A 151 41.83 6.19 50.23
CA GLY A 151 42.17 7.16 51.26
C GLY A 151 42.75 8.49 50.74
N GLU A 152 42.47 8.84 49.47
CA GLU A 152 42.95 10.05 48.84
C GLU A 152 41.99 11.24 49.08
N ASP A 153 41.98 11.78 50.29
CA ASP A 153 41.04 12.82 50.76
C ASP A 153 41.07 14.09 49.85
N THR A 154 42.23 14.48 49.35
CA THR A 154 42.35 15.65 48.45
C THR A 154 41.71 15.39 47.09
N ALA A 155 41.87 14.24 46.53
CA ALA A 155 41.23 13.86 45.26
C ALA A 155 39.72 13.72 45.44
N ALA A 156 39.27 13.10 46.52
CA ALA A 156 37.87 12.95 46.86
C ALA A 156 37.15 14.29 47.00
N ASN A 157 37.79 15.27 47.66
CA ASN A 157 37.24 16.62 47.82
C ASN A 157 37.14 17.37 46.47
N SER A 158 38.14 17.20 45.59
CA SER A 158 38.11 17.79 44.22
C SER A 158 36.98 17.21 43.40
N ILE A 159 36.84 15.89 43.34
CA ILE A 159 35.77 15.19 42.62
C ILE A 159 34.40 15.61 43.17
N GLN A 160 34.25 15.70 44.50
CA GLN A 160 33.02 16.14 45.10
C GLN A 160 32.64 17.57 44.70
N ALA A 161 33.60 18.50 44.57
CA ALA A 161 33.36 19.88 44.12
C ALA A 161 32.97 19.92 42.63
N GLU A 162 33.54 19.04 41.79
CA GLU A 162 33.17 18.90 40.37
C GLU A 162 31.75 18.35 40.24
N MET A 163 31.39 17.33 41.03
CA MET A 163 30.04 16.81 41.11
C MET A 163 29.00 17.87 41.48
N ASP A 164 29.29 18.68 42.50
CA ASP A 164 28.36 19.73 42.94
C ASP A 164 28.20 20.85 41.90
N ALA A 165 29.25 21.17 41.15
CA ALA A 165 29.19 22.10 40.02
C ALA A 165 28.38 21.49 38.87
N ALA A 166 28.58 20.23 38.50
CA ALA A 166 27.84 19.51 37.50
C ALA A 166 26.35 19.43 37.84
N ARG A 167 26.01 19.03 39.08
CA ARG A 167 24.61 19.00 39.59
C ARG A 167 23.94 20.37 39.50
N SER A 168 24.66 21.45 39.84
CA SER A 168 24.12 22.81 39.77
C SER A 168 23.85 23.28 38.34
N LYS A 169 24.67 22.79 37.38
CA LYS A 169 24.48 23.08 35.95
C LYS A 169 23.30 22.32 35.38
N ILE A 170 23.23 21.00 35.63
CA ILE A 170 22.12 20.13 35.23
C ILE A 170 20.80 20.73 35.75
N LYS A 171 20.71 21.06 37.02
CA LYS A 171 19.50 21.65 37.64
C LYS A 171 19.06 22.96 36.97
N ARG A 172 19.98 23.78 36.47
CA ARG A 172 19.65 25.02 35.74
C ARG A 172 19.12 24.71 34.34
N ASP A 173 19.76 23.77 33.66
CA ASP A 173 19.36 23.35 32.31
C ASP A 173 17.99 22.64 32.34
N GLU A 174 17.74 21.78 33.33
CA GLU A 174 16.42 21.17 33.58
C GLU A 174 15.33 22.23 33.93
N ALA A 175 15.62 23.18 34.77
CA ALA A 175 14.65 24.25 35.12
C ALA A 175 14.29 25.13 33.90
N ARG A 176 15.27 25.44 33.04
CA ARG A 176 15.05 26.10 31.77
C ARG A 176 14.13 25.30 30.87
N TRP A 177 14.42 24.01 30.72
CA TRP A 177 13.66 23.09 29.92
C TRP A 177 12.22 22.91 30.41
N GLN A 178 12.04 22.77 31.73
CA GLN A 178 10.71 22.72 32.34
C GLN A 178 9.89 23.97 32.09
N ALA A 179 10.51 25.14 32.18
CA ALA A 179 9.85 26.40 31.87
C ALA A 179 9.36 26.51 30.42
N LEU A 180 10.12 25.95 29.46
CA LEU A 180 9.70 25.88 28.06
C LEU A 180 8.51 24.92 27.86
N ILE A 181 8.51 23.78 28.55
CA ILE A 181 7.39 22.84 28.50
C ILE A 181 6.14 23.46 29.15
N ASP A 182 6.27 24.16 30.24
CA ASP A 182 5.17 24.88 30.90
C ASP A 182 4.61 26.01 30.02
N ALA A 183 5.45 26.56 29.13
CA ALA A 183 5.06 27.59 28.16
C ALA A 183 4.38 27.02 26.89
N LEU A 184 4.21 25.67 26.77
CA LEU A 184 3.51 25.10 25.65
C LEU A 184 2.10 25.68 25.49
N PRO A 185 1.63 25.88 24.22
CA PRO A 185 0.34 26.49 23.96
C PRO A 185 -0.81 25.75 24.63
N THR A 186 -1.72 26.46 25.28
CA THR A 186 -2.95 25.89 25.88
C THR A 186 -3.86 25.18 24.86
N SER A 187 -3.64 25.43 23.57
CA SER A 187 -4.32 24.70 22.48
C SER A 187 -3.90 23.22 22.35
N LEU A 188 -2.72 22.84 22.85
CA LEU A 188 -2.26 21.44 22.75
C LEU A 188 -3.09 20.50 23.63
N PRO A 189 -3.32 20.76 24.92
CA PRO A 189 -4.19 19.91 25.74
C PRO A 189 -5.61 19.81 25.21
N SER A 190 -6.21 20.93 24.73
CA SER A 190 -7.54 20.89 24.13
C SER A 190 -7.56 20.07 22.83
N GLY A 191 -6.58 20.30 21.96
CA GLY A 191 -6.45 19.52 20.71
C GLY A 191 -6.23 18.03 20.94
N LEU A 192 -5.49 17.64 21.98
CA LEU A 192 -5.31 16.23 22.37
C LEU A 192 -6.61 15.62 22.92
N ARG A 193 -7.41 16.39 23.67
CA ARG A 193 -8.74 15.93 24.14
C ARG A 193 -9.69 15.66 22.98
N ASP A 194 -9.78 16.61 22.04
CA ASP A 194 -10.63 16.49 20.85
C ASP A 194 -10.20 15.32 19.99
N LEU A 195 -8.89 15.17 19.79
CA LEU A 195 -8.32 14.05 19.07
C LEU A 195 -8.66 12.71 19.77
N THR A 196 -8.43 12.61 21.08
CA THR A 196 -8.72 11.40 21.86
C THR A 196 -10.19 11.00 21.75
N GLY A 197 -11.11 11.98 21.69
CA GLY A 197 -12.54 11.75 21.54
C GLY A 197 -12.94 11.26 20.14
N SER A 198 -12.22 11.68 19.10
CA SER A 198 -12.54 11.33 17.72
C SER A 198 -11.82 10.07 17.21
N LEU A 199 -10.77 9.61 17.91
CA LEU A 199 -9.96 8.48 17.46
C LEU A 199 -10.71 7.16 17.29
N PRO A 200 -11.59 6.74 18.23
CA PRO A 200 -12.37 5.51 18.05
C PRO A 200 -13.19 5.51 16.76
N ASP A 201 -13.99 6.55 16.54
CA ASP A 201 -14.80 6.67 15.34
C ASP A 201 -13.94 6.70 14.06
N ARG A 202 -12.79 7.38 14.09
CA ARG A 202 -11.86 7.41 12.96
C ARG A 202 -11.23 6.05 12.65
N MET A 203 -10.93 5.24 13.66
CA MET A 203 -10.42 3.87 13.46
C MET A 203 -11.48 2.99 12.82
N ASP A 204 -12.71 3.03 13.30
CA ASP A 204 -13.81 2.26 12.75
C ASP A 204 -14.16 2.69 11.32
N GLU A 205 -14.19 4.00 11.05
CA GLU A 205 -14.39 4.54 9.70
C GLU A 205 -13.25 4.14 8.76
N ALA A 206 -11.99 4.19 9.21
CA ALA A 206 -10.83 3.78 8.44
C ALA A 206 -10.88 2.28 8.10
N GLU A 207 -11.25 1.43 9.05
CA GLU A 207 -11.46 -0.01 8.83
C GLU A 207 -12.60 -0.27 7.84
N GLY A 208 -13.74 0.42 8.00
CA GLY A 208 -14.87 0.31 7.09
C GLY A 208 -14.53 0.73 5.65
N GLN A 209 -13.76 1.80 5.47
CA GLN A 209 -13.28 2.21 4.15
C GLN A 209 -12.28 1.21 3.56
N LEU A 210 -11.40 0.64 4.38
CA LEU A 210 -10.50 -0.42 3.95
C LEU A 210 -11.23 -1.67 3.50
N GLU A 211 -12.28 -2.08 4.21
CA GLU A 211 -13.11 -3.19 3.78
C GLU A 211 -13.80 -2.89 2.46
N ALA A 212 -14.40 -1.71 2.30
CA ALA A 212 -15.03 -1.28 1.06
C ALA A 212 -14.02 -1.24 -0.10
N VAL A 213 -12.84 -0.67 0.13
CA VAL A 213 -11.73 -0.63 -0.83
C VAL A 213 -11.12 -2.01 -1.02
N GLY A 214 -10.91 -2.78 0.03
CA GLY A 214 -10.42 -4.17 -0.04
C GLY A 214 -11.37 -5.06 -0.83
N GLN A 215 -12.66 -4.91 -0.65
CA GLN A 215 -13.67 -5.51 -1.52
C GLN A 215 -13.56 -4.95 -2.94
N GLY A 216 -13.29 -3.66 -3.11
CA GLY A 216 -13.04 -2.98 -4.38
C GLY A 216 -11.76 -3.43 -5.08
N PHE A 217 -10.60 -3.48 -4.43
CA PHE A 217 -9.30 -3.80 -5.05
C PHE A 217 -8.88 -5.27 -4.95
N GLY A 218 -9.63 -6.14 -4.26
CA GLY A 218 -9.26 -7.54 -4.05
C GLY A 218 -8.06 -7.75 -3.13
N ALA A 219 -7.71 -6.72 -2.41
CA ALA A 219 -6.67 -6.73 -1.40
C ALA A 219 -7.26 -7.27 -0.08
N THR A 220 -7.47 -8.57 0.01
CA THR A 220 -7.62 -9.19 1.31
C THR A 220 -6.25 -9.23 1.97
N GLY A 221 -6.06 -8.32 2.89
CA GLY A 221 -4.99 -8.11 3.80
C GLY A 221 -3.96 -9.21 4.06
N SER A 222 -2.93 -9.30 3.23
CA SER A 222 -1.74 -10.05 3.59
C SER A 222 -0.52 -9.25 3.15
N GLY A 223 0.23 -8.72 4.09
CA GLY A 223 1.59 -8.25 3.86
C GLY A 223 2.00 -6.90 4.42
N HIS A 224 1.10 -6.10 4.98
CA HIS A 224 1.47 -4.86 5.69
C HIS A 224 0.94 -4.93 7.12
N GLY A 225 1.64 -4.33 8.06
CA GLY A 225 1.22 -4.23 9.44
C GLY A 225 -0.18 -3.65 9.57
N GLY A 226 -0.91 -4.00 10.61
CA GLY A 226 -2.29 -3.54 10.81
C GLY A 226 -2.40 -2.01 10.83
N ALA A 227 -1.36 -1.32 11.32
CA ALA A 227 -1.29 0.14 11.40
C ALA A 227 -1.25 0.82 10.03
N ASP A 228 -0.48 0.30 9.07
CA ASP A 228 -0.45 0.85 7.70
C ASP A 228 -1.79 0.73 6.99
N LYS A 229 -2.58 -0.28 7.34
CA LYS A 229 -3.95 -0.42 6.83
C LYS A 229 -4.86 0.67 7.37
N LEU A 230 -4.79 0.98 8.65
CA LEU A 230 -5.56 2.06 9.26
C LEU A 230 -5.14 3.42 8.72
N ASP A 231 -3.83 3.64 8.53
CA ASP A 231 -3.31 4.86 7.91
C ASP A 231 -3.82 5.06 6.50
N LEU A 232 -3.91 3.98 5.74
CA LEU A 232 -4.49 3.99 4.42
C LEU A 232 -5.98 4.30 4.45
N GLY A 233 -6.75 3.66 5.34
CA GLY A 233 -8.16 3.94 5.53
C GLY A 233 -8.39 5.41 5.87
N ASP A 234 -7.58 5.97 6.76
CA ASP A 234 -7.63 7.39 7.14
C ASP A 234 -7.29 8.34 5.97
N GLN A 235 -6.30 7.99 5.14
CA GLN A 235 -6.00 8.74 3.92
C GLN A 235 -7.15 8.69 2.91
N LEU A 236 -7.82 7.53 2.79
CA LEU A 236 -9.00 7.37 1.93
C LEU A 236 -10.17 8.23 2.41
N LEU A 237 -10.37 8.37 3.72
CA LEU A 237 -11.40 9.25 4.30
C LEU A 237 -11.21 10.72 3.90
N HIS A 238 -9.96 11.17 3.76
CA HIS A 238 -9.62 12.56 3.47
C HIS A 238 -9.40 12.84 1.97
N ASN A 239 -9.43 11.81 1.11
CA ASN A 239 -9.19 11.95 -0.32
C ASN A 239 -10.41 11.53 -1.15
N GLU A 240 -11.26 12.49 -1.48
CA GLU A 240 -12.48 12.28 -2.26
C GLU A 240 -12.22 11.59 -3.61
N LYS A 241 -11.06 11.89 -4.24
CA LYS A 241 -10.66 11.27 -5.50
C LYS A 241 -10.43 9.76 -5.36
N LEU A 242 -9.73 9.35 -4.30
CA LEU A 242 -9.46 7.93 -4.03
C LEU A 242 -10.73 7.18 -3.65
N LYS A 243 -11.62 7.82 -2.88
CA LYS A 243 -12.92 7.27 -2.51
C LYS A 243 -13.77 6.97 -3.75
N ARG A 244 -13.92 7.95 -4.64
CA ARG A 244 -14.64 7.76 -5.92
C ARG A 244 -14.00 6.68 -6.80
N LEU A 245 -12.66 6.62 -6.86
CA LEU A 245 -11.97 5.58 -7.59
C LEU A 245 -12.26 4.19 -7.02
N ALA A 246 -12.27 4.04 -5.71
CA ALA A 246 -12.61 2.78 -5.03
C ALA A 246 -14.04 2.34 -5.34
N ASP A 247 -15.00 3.25 -5.30
CA ASP A 247 -16.39 3.00 -5.65
C ASP A 247 -16.54 2.52 -7.11
N LEU A 248 -15.86 3.16 -8.04
CA LEU A 248 -15.86 2.75 -9.46
C LEU A 248 -15.26 1.36 -9.64
N VAL A 249 -14.11 1.07 -9.02
CA VAL A 249 -13.50 -0.26 -9.09
C VAL A 249 -14.43 -1.32 -8.46
N GLY A 250 -15.08 -0.99 -7.35
CA GLY A 250 -16.10 -1.84 -6.71
C GLY A 250 -17.24 -2.17 -7.66
N ALA A 251 -17.76 -1.17 -8.39
CA ALA A 251 -18.83 -1.34 -9.38
C ALA A 251 -18.39 -2.15 -10.61
N PHE A 252 -17.14 -2.03 -11.05
CA PHE A 252 -16.63 -2.72 -12.25
C PHE A 252 -16.36 -4.21 -12.02
N ARG A 253 -16.04 -4.62 -10.82
CA ARG A 253 -15.69 -6.02 -10.50
C ARG A 253 -16.77 -7.07 -10.78
N PRO A 254 -18.03 -6.86 -10.36
CA PRO A 254 -19.12 -7.79 -10.70
C PRO A 254 -19.29 -7.92 -12.21
N ALA A 255 -19.26 -6.80 -12.93
CA ALA A 255 -19.35 -6.76 -14.38
C ALA A 255 -18.21 -7.54 -15.03
N ALA A 256 -16.96 -7.26 -14.67
CA ALA A 256 -15.80 -7.98 -15.19
C ALA A 256 -15.85 -9.50 -14.91
N ARG A 257 -16.42 -9.92 -13.78
CA ARG A 257 -16.63 -11.34 -13.45
C ARG A 257 -17.73 -11.99 -14.28
N ALA A 258 -18.85 -11.29 -14.49
CA ALA A 258 -19.98 -11.79 -15.26
C ALA A 258 -19.58 -12.01 -16.73
N PHE A 259 -18.94 -11.01 -17.35
CA PHE A 259 -18.51 -11.09 -18.76
C PHE A 259 -17.48 -12.19 -19.01
N ARG A 260 -16.63 -12.48 -18.06
CA ARG A 260 -15.67 -13.58 -18.18
C ARG A 260 -16.33 -14.96 -18.09
N ARG A 261 -17.44 -15.10 -17.36
CA ARG A 261 -18.21 -16.35 -17.31
C ARG A 261 -18.88 -16.66 -18.65
N GLU A 262 -19.37 -15.64 -19.36
CA GLU A 262 -19.95 -15.78 -20.69
C GLU A 262 -18.92 -16.26 -21.73
N LYS A 263 -17.64 -15.87 -21.60
CA LYS A 263 -16.56 -16.25 -22.54
C LYS A 263 -16.03 -17.67 -22.33
N ILE A 264 -16.39 -18.37 -21.26
CA ILE A 264 -16.16 -19.80 -21.09
C ILE A 264 -17.32 -20.57 -21.74
N GLU A 265 -17.71 -20.20 -22.94
CA GLU A 265 -18.37 -21.15 -23.81
C GLU A 265 -17.42 -22.30 -24.05
N ARG A 266 -17.88 -23.49 -23.72
CA ARG A 266 -17.23 -24.76 -24.06
C ARG A 266 -17.02 -24.72 -25.56
N ARG A 267 -15.84 -24.34 -26.05
CA ARG A 267 -15.49 -24.66 -27.44
C ARG A 267 -15.66 -26.17 -27.58
N PRO A 268 -16.44 -26.64 -28.56
CA PRO A 268 -16.54 -28.03 -28.79
C PRO A 268 -15.10 -28.56 -28.96
N ALA A 269 -14.70 -29.48 -28.10
CA ALA A 269 -13.42 -30.13 -28.23
C ALA A 269 -13.47 -30.88 -29.57
N GLU A 270 -12.64 -30.50 -30.53
CA GLU A 270 -12.58 -31.17 -31.81
C GLU A 270 -12.01 -32.59 -31.61
N ILE A 271 -12.76 -33.55 -32.08
CA ILE A 271 -12.33 -34.97 -32.12
C ILE A 271 -11.22 -35.03 -33.13
N HIS A 272 -9.99 -35.20 -32.70
CA HIS A 272 -8.82 -35.19 -33.57
C HIS A 272 -8.40 -36.63 -34.01
N ALA A 273 -8.56 -37.59 -33.12
CA ALA A 273 -8.15 -38.97 -33.36
C ALA A 273 -8.91 -39.95 -32.45
N VAL A 274 -8.64 -41.24 -32.63
CA VAL A 274 -9.05 -42.29 -31.72
C VAL A 274 -7.80 -42.83 -31.03
N GLU A 275 -7.84 -42.85 -29.70
CA GLU A 275 -6.75 -43.36 -28.87
C GLU A 275 -7.23 -44.51 -27.98
N ARG A 276 -6.30 -45.23 -27.34
CA ARG A 276 -6.61 -46.25 -26.34
C ARG A 276 -6.51 -45.67 -24.94
N GLY A 277 -7.47 -46.00 -24.08
CA GLY A 277 -7.53 -45.48 -22.70
C GLY A 277 -8.69 -46.06 -21.90
N ASN A 278 -8.94 -45.49 -20.73
CA ASN A 278 -10.00 -45.91 -19.83
C ASN A 278 -10.96 -44.78 -19.42
N ALA A 279 -10.97 -43.67 -20.15
CA ALA A 279 -11.87 -42.54 -19.86
C ALA A 279 -13.27 -42.80 -20.42
N LEU A 280 -14.18 -43.30 -19.59
CA LEU A 280 -15.56 -43.67 -19.98
C LEU A 280 -16.35 -42.51 -20.61
N SER A 281 -16.05 -41.25 -20.24
CA SER A 281 -16.70 -40.04 -20.80
C SER A 281 -16.34 -39.76 -22.27
N ARG A 282 -15.31 -40.45 -22.81
CA ARG A 282 -14.78 -40.26 -24.15
C ARG A 282 -14.90 -41.52 -25.00
N LEU A 283 -15.62 -42.51 -24.48
CA LEU A 283 -15.72 -43.82 -25.09
C LEU A 283 -16.40 -43.75 -26.47
N LEU A 284 -15.89 -44.53 -27.45
CA LEU A 284 -16.58 -44.69 -28.73
C LEU A 284 -17.92 -45.39 -28.53
N PRO A 285 -18.98 -45.08 -29.29
CA PRO A 285 -20.27 -45.75 -29.22
C PRO A 285 -20.17 -47.27 -29.44
N SER A 286 -19.23 -47.72 -30.27
CA SER A 286 -18.94 -49.16 -30.50
C SER A 286 -18.45 -49.87 -29.24
N GLU A 287 -17.62 -49.24 -28.44
CA GLU A 287 -17.15 -49.78 -27.16
C GLU A 287 -18.27 -49.74 -26.10
N ALA A 288 -19.06 -48.69 -26.08
CA ALA A 288 -20.20 -48.57 -25.17
C ALA A 288 -21.25 -49.68 -25.45
N ALA A 289 -21.45 -50.06 -26.70
CA ALA A 289 -22.35 -51.15 -27.07
C ALA A 289 -21.91 -52.53 -26.48
N ALA A 290 -20.63 -52.75 -26.29
CA ALA A 290 -20.09 -53.96 -25.67
C ALA A 290 -20.53 -54.14 -24.20
N LEU A 291 -20.81 -53.04 -23.48
CA LEU A 291 -21.33 -53.08 -22.11
C LEU A 291 -22.75 -53.72 -22.03
N GLY A 292 -23.59 -53.50 -23.02
CA GLY A 292 -24.94 -54.06 -23.12
C GLY A 292 -24.99 -55.51 -23.50
N HIS A 293 -23.88 -56.09 -24.02
CA HIS A 293 -23.86 -57.46 -24.51
C HIS A 293 -23.28 -58.44 -23.49
N ARG A 294 -24.05 -59.47 -23.11
CA ARG A 294 -23.70 -60.39 -22.01
C ARG A 294 -22.34 -61.06 -22.12
N ILE A 295 -21.87 -61.37 -23.34
CA ILE A 295 -20.59 -62.03 -23.58
C ILE A 295 -19.46 -61.00 -23.67
N LEU A 296 -19.67 -59.87 -24.37
CA LEU A 296 -18.63 -58.86 -24.62
C LEU A 296 -18.32 -58.01 -23.38
N ARG A 297 -19.24 -57.98 -22.42
CA ARG A 297 -19.06 -57.22 -21.17
C ARG A 297 -17.79 -57.63 -20.38
N ARG A 298 -17.43 -58.95 -20.41
CA ARG A 298 -16.23 -59.39 -19.69
C ARG A 298 -14.95 -58.91 -20.40
N ASP A 299 -14.93 -58.90 -21.70
CA ASP A 299 -13.81 -58.39 -22.48
C ASP A 299 -13.70 -56.85 -22.33
N PHE A 300 -14.82 -56.15 -22.35
CA PHE A 300 -14.86 -54.72 -22.07
C PHE A 300 -14.24 -54.40 -20.71
N LEU A 301 -14.60 -55.12 -19.63
CA LEU A 301 -14.05 -54.87 -18.28
C LEU A 301 -12.55 -55.16 -18.20
N ARG A 302 -12.07 -56.22 -18.91
CA ARG A 302 -10.64 -56.50 -19.01
C ARG A 302 -9.90 -55.34 -19.67
N ARG A 303 -10.36 -54.89 -20.86
CA ARG A 303 -9.77 -53.80 -21.63
C ARG A 303 -9.87 -52.47 -20.92
N TYR A 304 -10.91 -52.24 -20.09
CA TYR A 304 -11.03 -51.10 -19.25
C TYR A 304 -9.91 -51.01 -18.20
N VAL A 305 -9.64 -52.12 -17.52
CA VAL A 305 -8.57 -52.23 -16.53
C VAL A 305 -7.20 -52.08 -17.17
N GLU A 306 -7.01 -52.64 -18.35
CA GLU A 306 -5.78 -52.56 -19.16
C GLU A 306 -5.60 -51.16 -19.80
N GLY A 307 -6.61 -50.28 -19.80
CA GLY A 307 -6.57 -48.97 -20.48
C GLY A 307 -6.59 -49.09 -22.02
N ASP A 308 -7.20 -50.15 -22.58
CA ASP A 308 -7.13 -50.51 -24.00
C ASP A 308 -8.47 -50.30 -24.74
N LEU A 309 -9.41 -49.57 -24.12
CA LEU A 309 -10.67 -49.19 -24.78
C LEU A 309 -10.43 -48.06 -25.78
N LEU A 310 -11.14 -48.12 -26.91
CA LEU A 310 -11.09 -47.05 -27.90
C LEU A 310 -11.91 -45.84 -27.40
N GLN A 311 -11.26 -44.72 -27.34
CA GLN A 311 -11.84 -43.47 -26.90
C GLN A 311 -11.48 -42.33 -27.86
N TYR A 312 -12.29 -41.28 -27.88
CA TYR A 312 -11.98 -40.07 -28.64
C TYR A 312 -10.79 -39.36 -28.02
N ALA A 313 -9.73 -39.17 -28.78
CA ALA A 313 -8.67 -38.23 -28.44
C ALA A 313 -9.19 -36.80 -28.64
N ILE A 314 -9.40 -36.13 -27.55
CA ILE A 314 -9.86 -34.75 -27.52
C ILE A 314 -8.62 -33.91 -27.31
N GLU A 315 -8.07 -33.28 -28.32
CA GLU A 315 -7.19 -32.14 -28.13
C GLU A 315 -8.01 -30.98 -27.60
N ALA A 316 -8.04 -30.84 -26.30
CA ALA A 316 -8.29 -29.57 -25.73
C ALA A 316 -7.05 -28.71 -26.07
N ASN A 317 -7.14 -27.87 -27.09
CA ASN A 317 -6.25 -26.73 -27.19
C ASN A 317 -6.41 -25.99 -25.86
N ALA A 318 -5.48 -26.21 -24.92
CA ALA A 318 -5.38 -25.44 -23.72
C ALA A 318 -5.40 -23.98 -24.21
N PRO A 319 -6.32 -23.14 -23.72
CA PRO A 319 -6.38 -21.76 -24.18
C PRO A 319 -4.96 -21.22 -24.04
N ALA A 320 -4.37 -20.80 -25.16
CA ALA A 320 -3.01 -20.29 -25.18
C ALA A 320 -2.91 -19.32 -24.00
N GLN A 321 -2.00 -19.62 -23.07
CA GLN A 321 -1.89 -18.81 -21.85
C GLN A 321 -1.80 -17.36 -22.31
N LYS A 322 -2.81 -16.56 -21.97
CA LYS A 322 -2.83 -15.16 -22.32
C LYS A 322 -1.55 -14.53 -21.80
N GLY A 323 -0.85 -13.80 -22.65
CA GLY A 323 0.39 -13.13 -22.31
C GLY A 323 0.22 -12.10 -21.18
N PRO A 324 1.29 -11.43 -20.80
CA PRO A 324 1.26 -10.33 -19.83
C PRO A 324 0.35 -9.19 -20.32
N LEU A 325 -0.01 -8.31 -19.41
CA LEU A 325 -0.88 -7.17 -19.67
C LEU A 325 -0.15 -5.88 -19.32
N VAL A 326 -0.03 -4.99 -20.29
CA VAL A 326 0.48 -3.64 -20.10
C VAL A 326 -0.66 -2.64 -20.36
N VAL A 327 -0.96 -1.78 -19.40
CA VAL A 327 -2.02 -0.79 -19.54
C VAL A 327 -1.42 0.61 -19.54
N ALA A 328 -1.52 1.31 -20.68
CA ALA A 328 -1.09 2.69 -20.82
C ALA A 328 -2.31 3.61 -20.63
N VAL A 329 -2.24 4.48 -19.62
CA VAL A 329 -3.30 5.42 -19.25
C VAL A 329 -2.86 6.84 -19.58
N ASP A 330 -3.64 7.50 -20.38
CA ASP A 330 -3.43 8.89 -20.73
C ASP A 330 -3.71 9.81 -19.53
N GLY A 331 -2.70 10.56 -19.12
CA GLY A 331 -2.76 11.56 -18.07
C GLY A 331 -2.75 12.99 -18.60
N SER A 332 -3.15 13.21 -19.84
CA SER A 332 -3.26 14.54 -20.44
C SER A 332 -4.33 15.40 -19.77
N GLY A 333 -4.22 16.73 -19.96
CA GLY A 333 -5.14 17.67 -19.31
C GLY A 333 -6.61 17.47 -19.70
N SER A 334 -6.89 16.94 -20.90
CA SER A 334 -8.23 16.62 -21.38
C SER A 334 -8.87 15.46 -20.61
N MET A 335 -8.07 14.52 -20.11
CA MET A 335 -8.53 13.38 -19.29
C MET A 335 -8.91 13.76 -17.86
N ARG A 336 -8.67 14.99 -17.41
CA ARG A 336 -8.91 15.41 -16.01
C ARG A 336 -10.34 15.16 -15.54
N GLY A 337 -10.50 14.70 -14.31
CA GLY A 337 -11.77 14.48 -13.62
C GLY A 337 -12.34 13.08 -13.81
N GLU A 338 -13.59 12.95 -14.20
CA GLU A 338 -14.29 11.66 -14.28
C GLU A 338 -13.66 10.70 -15.30
N ARG A 339 -13.10 11.20 -16.39
CA ARG A 339 -12.42 10.40 -17.42
C ARG A 339 -11.13 9.75 -16.87
N GLU A 340 -10.34 10.52 -16.14
CA GLU A 340 -9.16 10.00 -15.44
C GLU A 340 -9.53 8.92 -14.44
N LEU A 341 -10.54 9.17 -13.60
CA LEU A 341 -11.01 8.23 -12.60
C LEU A 341 -11.50 6.94 -13.24
N TRP A 342 -12.30 7.07 -14.30
CA TRP A 342 -12.80 5.91 -15.04
C TRP A 342 -11.64 5.11 -15.68
N ALA A 343 -10.70 5.77 -16.36
CA ALA A 343 -9.57 5.11 -17.00
C ALA A 343 -8.70 4.35 -15.98
N LYS A 344 -8.45 4.96 -14.83
CA LYS A 344 -7.73 4.31 -13.73
C LYS A 344 -8.53 3.16 -13.11
N ALA A 345 -9.86 3.29 -12.97
CA ALA A 345 -10.71 2.21 -12.50
C ALA A 345 -10.70 1.01 -13.46
N VAL A 346 -10.72 1.25 -14.76
CA VAL A 346 -10.54 0.19 -15.78
C VAL A 346 -9.17 -0.46 -15.63
N ALA A 347 -8.10 0.30 -15.51
CA ALA A 347 -6.74 -0.23 -15.34
C ALA A 347 -6.63 -1.11 -14.08
N LEU A 348 -7.18 -0.68 -12.96
CA LEU A 348 -7.20 -1.45 -11.71
C LEU A 348 -8.09 -2.71 -11.78
N THR A 349 -9.17 -2.64 -12.55
CA THR A 349 -10.00 -3.83 -12.83
C THR A 349 -9.26 -4.84 -13.71
N LEU A 350 -8.53 -4.35 -14.71
CA LEU A 350 -7.64 -5.19 -15.54
C LEU A 350 -6.49 -5.81 -14.73
N LEU A 351 -5.94 -5.09 -13.75
CA LEU A 351 -4.99 -5.62 -12.79
C LEU A 351 -5.56 -6.83 -12.02
N GLU A 352 -6.80 -6.74 -11.55
CA GLU A 352 -7.45 -7.85 -10.86
C GLU A 352 -7.70 -9.04 -11.81
N ILE A 353 -8.07 -8.78 -13.05
CA ILE A 353 -8.20 -9.80 -14.10
C ILE A 353 -6.85 -10.49 -14.35
N ALA A 354 -5.78 -9.71 -14.50
CA ALA A 354 -4.42 -10.23 -14.70
C ALA A 354 -3.96 -11.08 -13.52
N ARG A 355 -4.18 -10.61 -12.29
CA ARG A 355 -3.85 -11.35 -11.05
C ARG A 355 -4.55 -12.70 -10.98
N ARG A 356 -5.84 -12.75 -11.30
CA ARG A 356 -6.61 -13.99 -11.33
C ARG A 356 -6.19 -14.92 -12.45
N GLY A 357 -5.80 -14.33 -13.60
CA GLY A 357 -5.28 -15.04 -14.75
C GLY A 357 -3.83 -15.48 -14.60
N ARG A 358 -3.16 -15.16 -13.48
CA ARG A 358 -1.72 -15.39 -13.26
C ARG A 358 -0.86 -14.75 -14.35
N ARG A 359 -1.27 -13.58 -14.83
CA ARG A 359 -0.56 -12.78 -15.84
C ARG A 359 0.27 -11.72 -15.16
N TYR A 360 1.37 -11.33 -15.77
CA TYR A 360 2.08 -10.10 -15.39
C TYR A 360 1.21 -8.88 -15.68
N PHE A 361 1.37 -7.83 -14.89
CA PHE A 361 0.67 -6.58 -15.09
C PHE A 361 1.60 -5.39 -14.84
N ARG A 362 1.58 -4.46 -15.77
CA ARG A 362 2.27 -3.18 -15.67
C ARG A 362 1.29 -2.08 -16.05
N ALA A 363 1.33 -0.96 -15.33
CA ALA A 363 0.63 0.25 -15.72
C ALA A 363 1.65 1.33 -16.09
N VAL A 364 1.36 2.06 -17.16
CA VAL A 364 2.15 3.19 -17.63
C VAL A 364 1.22 4.40 -17.67
N VAL A 365 1.55 5.47 -16.95
CA VAL A 365 0.83 6.75 -17.05
C VAL A 365 1.69 7.74 -17.82
N PHE A 366 1.13 8.41 -18.80
CA PHE A 366 1.87 9.26 -19.71
C PHE A 366 1.16 10.59 -20.00
N SER A 367 1.92 11.56 -20.51
CA SER A 367 1.44 12.80 -21.09
C SER A 367 2.24 13.11 -22.36
N HIS A 368 2.27 14.36 -22.81
CA HIS A 368 3.10 14.78 -23.93
C HIS A 368 4.61 14.73 -23.61
N ASN A 369 5.00 14.97 -22.38
CA ASN A 369 6.41 15.04 -22.00
C ASN A 369 6.92 13.65 -21.58
N PRO A 370 7.94 13.09 -22.23
CA PRO A 370 8.52 11.79 -21.86
C PRO A 370 9.03 11.72 -20.41
N LYS A 371 9.39 12.87 -19.80
CA LYS A 371 9.82 12.92 -18.39
C LYS A 371 8.68 12.67 -17.40
N ASP A 372 7.45 12.86 -17.84
CA ASP A 372 6.25 12.63 -17.04
C ASP A 372 5.72 11.19 -17.19
N LEU A 373 6.36 10.39 -18.03
CA LEU A 373 6.02 8.99 -18.16
C LEU A 373 6.47 8.24 -16.89
N ARG A 374 5.53 7.55 -16.24
CA ARG A 374 5.82 6.69 -15.10
C ARG A 374 5.26 5.31 -15.29
N THR A 375 6.10 4.33 -14.98
CA THR A 375 5.74 2.92 -14.96
C THR A 375 5.48 2.47 -13.52
N PHE A 376 4.39 1.74 -13.32
CA PHE A 376 3.97 1.22 -12.03
C PHE A 376 3.94 -0.30 -12.06
N ASP A 377 4.75 -0.93 -11.23
CA ASP A 377 4.84 -2.37 -11.05
C ASP A 377 3.81 -2.84 -10.03
N LEU A 378 2.57 -2.90 -10.45
CA LEU A 378 1.45 -3.21 -9.55
C LEU A 378 1.29 -4.72 -9.28
N LEU A 379 1.97 -5.59 -10.01
CA LEU A 379 1.87 -7.02 -9.80
C LEU A 379 3.21 -7.70 -10.05
N ALA A 380 3.77 -8.29 -8.99
CA ALA A 380 4.97 -9.09 -9.09
C ALA A 380 4.77 -10.32 -10.00
N ALA A 381 5.88 -10.82 -10.54
CA ALA A 381 5.87 -12.03 -11.35
C ALA A 381 5.21 -13.20 -10.61
N PRO A 382 4.23 -13.89 -11.21
CA PRO A 382 3.65 -15.07 -10.59
C PRO A 382 4.72 -16.16 -10.41
N ARG A 383 4.94 -16.57 -9.17
CA ARG A 383 5.77 -17.76 -8.89
C ARG A 383 4.99 -19.01 -9.32
N THR A 384 5.70 -20.04 -9.81
CA THR A 384 5.11 -21.27 -10.32
C THR A 384 4.10 -21.85 -9.32
N GLY A 385 2.85 -21.96 -9.72
CA GLY A 385 1.77 -22.59 -8.94
C GLY A 385 1.02 -21.69 -7.95
N LEU A 386 1.55 -20.52 -7.57
CA LEU A 386 0.92 -19.62 -6.61
C LEU A 386 0.34 -18.37 -7.28
N ARG A 387 -0.76 -17.84 -6.74
CA ARG A 387 -1.25 -16.51 -7.13
C ARG A 387 -0.23 -15.46 -6.68
N ALA A 388 0.00 -14.45 -7.52
CA ALA A 388 0.75 -13.28 -7.08
C ALA A 388 0.05 -12.62 -5.88
N PRO A 389 0.80 -12.15 -4.88
CA PRO A 389 0.21 -11.38 -3.78
C PRO A 389 -0.51 -10.14 -4.34
N PRO A 390 -1.49 -9.60 -3.63
CA PRO A 390 -2.06 -8.32 -4.00
C PRO A 390 -0.96 -7.25 -4.02
N PRO A 391 -1.09 -6.23 -4.89
CA PRO A 391 -0.13 -5.15 -4.93
C PRO A 391 -0.09 -4.42 -3.60
N PRO A 392 1.07 -3.85 -3.21
CA PRO A 392 1.16 -2.95 -2.07
C PRO A 392 0.18 -1.79 -2.25
N VAL A 393 -0.56 -1.46 -1.21
CA VAL A 393 -1.58 -0.41 -1.31
C VAL A 393 -0.93 0.95 -1.57
N ALA A 394 0.25 1.21 -1.02
CA ALA A 394 1.01 2.42 -1.30
C ALA A 394 1.29 2.61 -2.80
N ASP A 395 1.56 1.53 -3.54
CA ASP A 395 1.81 1.61 -4.98
C ASP A 395 0.52 1.82 -5.77
N LEU A 396 -0.60 1.25 -5.31
CA LEU A 396 -1.93 1.55 -5.85
C LEU A 396 -2.29 3.02 -5.66
N MET A 397 -1.99 3.60 -4.51
CA MET A 397 -2.22 5.01 -4.24
C MET A 397 -1.34 5.90 -5.11
N LYS A 398 -0.04 5.62 -5.22
CA LYS A 398 0.87 6.34 -6.12
C LYS A 398 0.35 6.34 -7.56
N PHE A 399 -0.15 5.21 -8.04
CA PHE A 399 -0.80 5.11 -9.36
C PHE A 399 -2.09 5.92 -9.43
N ALA A 400 -2.95 5.80 -8.43
CA ALA A 400 -4.24 6.48 -8.38
C ALA A 400 -4.12 8.01 -8.33
N GLU A 401 -3.13 8.53 -7.60
CA GLU A 401 -2.90 9.97 -7.44
C GLU A 401 -2.11 10.60 -8.59
N TYR A 402 -1.24 9.81 -9.25
CA TYR A 402 -0.36 10.35 -10.28
C TYR A 402 -1.14 10.83 -11.50
N PHE A 403 -1.09 12.14 -11.77
CA PHE A 403 -1.70 12.79 -12.92
C PHE A 403 -0.78 13.89 -13.43
N PRO A 404 0.00 13.62 -14.51
CA PRO A 404 1.01 14.54 -15.00
C PRO A 404 0.42 15.82 -15.61
N SER A 405 -0.79 15.72 -16.19
CA SER A 405 -1.38 16.80 -17.00
C SER A 405 -0.54 17.14 -18.25
N GLY A 406 -1.02 17.96 -19.15
CA GLY A 406 -0.31 18.33 -20.37
C GLY A 406 -1.04 17.89 -21.64
N GLY A 407 -0.32 17.74 -22.73
CA GLY A 407 -0.81 17.19 -24.01
C GLY A 407 -0.70 15.66 -24.07
N THR A 408 -0.84 15.08 -25.27
CA THR A 408 -0.83 13.63 -25.51
C THR A 408 0.28 13.26 -26.51
N ASP A 409 1.07 12.24 -26.19
CA ASP A 409 2.03 11.57 -27.08
C ASP A 409 1.86 10.06 -26.97
N PHE A 410 1.68 9.36 -28.09
CA PHE A 410 1.52 7.90 -28.11
C PHE A 410 2.82 7.15 -28.28
N GLN A 411 3.86 7.79 -28.83
CA GLN A 411 5.13 7.13 -29.14
C GLN A 411 5.83 6.71 -27.82
N ALA A 412 6.04 7.65 -26.91
CA ALA A 412 6.76 7.38 -25.66
C ALA A 412 6.14 6.25 -24.80
N PRO A 413 4.83 6.21 -24.52
CA PRO A 413 4.23 5.13 -23.73
C PRO A 413 4.24 3.78 -24.44
N LEU A 414 4.09 3.75 -25.77
CA LEU A 414 4.14 2.51 -26.53
C LEU A 414 5.59 1.99 -26.66
N ASP A 415 6.58 2.86 -26.79
CA ASP A 415 8.00 2.49 -26.73
C ASP A 415 8.36 1.93 -25.36
N ALA A 416 7.88 2.55 -24.28
CA ALA A 416 8.06 2.04 -22.93
C ALA A 416 7.41 0.66 -22.76
N ALA A 417 6.21 0.44 -23.31
CA ALA A 417 5.55 -0.87 -23.27
C ALA A 417 6.33 -1.93 -24.05
N VAL A 418 6.88 -1.58 -25.23
CA VAL A 418 7.72 -2.47 -26.05
C VAL A 418 9.02 -2.81 -25.30
N ALA A 419 9.69 -1.82 -24.71
CA ALA A 419 10.91 -2.02 -23.92
C ALA A 419 10.65 -2.98 -22.74
N LEU A 420 9.55 -2.79 -22.02
CA LEU A 420 9.16 -3.70 -20.92
C LEU A 420 8.95 -5.15 -21.42
N ILE A 421 8.41 -5.34 -22.62
CA ILE A 421 8.21 -6.67 -23.22
C ILE A 421 9.56 -7.27 -23.65
N GLU A 422 10.49 -6.46 -24.13
CA GLU A 422 11.82 -6.88 -24.55
C GLU A 422 12.72 -7.29 -23.35
N GLU A 423 12.69 -6.52 -22.28
CA GLU A 423 13.47 -6.78 -21.06
C GLU A 423 13.10 -8.12 -20.41
N HIS A 424 11.86 -8.55 -20.58
CA HIS A 424 11.37 -9.76 -19.95
C HIS A 424 10.94 -10.81 -21.00
N PRO A 425 11.77 -11.82 -21.32
CA PRO A 425 11.44 -12.87 -22.31
C PRO A 425 10.12 -13.60 -22.01
N LYS A 426 9.69 -13.61 -20.74
CA LYS A 426 8.40 -14.18 -20.31
C LYS A 426 7.20 -13.28 -20.66
N LEU A 427 7.43 -12.06 -21.11
CA LEU A 427 6.39 -11.10 -21.51
C LEU A 427 6.05 -11.14 -23.01
N LYS A 428 6.62 -12.06 -23.76
CA LYS A 428 6.24 -12.27 -25.17
C LYS A 428 4.75 -12.57 -25.29
N ARG A 429 4.10 -12.08 -26.35
CA ARG A 429 2.65 -12.14 -26.59
C ARG A 429 1.85 -11.36 -25.55
N ALA A 430 2.38 -10.22 -25.09
CA ALA A 430 1.67 -9.31 -24.21
C ALA A 430 0.42 -8.75 -24.88
N ASP A 431 -0.59 -8.40 -24.08
CA ASP A 431 -1.66 -7.53 -24.51
C ASP A 431 -1.35 -6.11 -24.00
N ILE A 432 -1.34 -5.12 -24.89
CA ILE A 432 -1.20 -3.70 -24.54
C ILE A 432 -2.58 -3.05 -24.65
N VAL A 433 -3.01 -2.33 -23.62
CA VAL A 433 -4.25 -1.55 -23.62
C VAL A 433 -3.88 -0.09 -23.52
N LEU A 434 -4.24 0.72 -24.51
CA LEU A 434 -4.03 2.15 -24.54
C LEU A 434 -5.37 2.86 -24.27
N ILE A 435 -5.47 3.59 -23.17
CA ILE A 435 -6.68 4.33 -22.77
C ILE A 435 -6.41 5.83 -22.93
N THR A 436 -7.16 6.50 -23.81
CA THR A 436 -6.99 7.93 -24.12
C THR A 436 -8.30 8.55 -24.59
N ASP A 437 -8.44 9.87 -24.46
CA ASP A 437 -9.54 10.64 -25.08
C ASP A 437 -9.04 11.49 -26.26
N GLY A 438 -7.74 11.46 -26.52
CA GLY A 438 -7.05 12.38 -27.40
C GLY A 438 -6.65 11.81 -28.75
N GLN A 439 -6.13 12.73 -29.54
CA GLN A 439 -5.46 12.45 -30.80
C GLN A 439 -3.99 12.84 -30.62
N ALA A 440 -3.10 12.00 -31.09
CA ALA A 440 -1.68 12.32 -31.19
C ALA A 440 -1.17 11.93 -32.56
N ALA A 441 -0.26 12.71 -33.10
CA ALA A 441 0.43 12.36 -34.33
C ALA A 441 1.56 11.40 -34.03
N VAL A 442 1.74 10.39 -34.86
CA VAL A 442 2.92 9.52 -34.84
C VAL A 442 3.68 9.66 -36.14
N SER A 443 5.01 9.59 -36.06
CA SER A 443 5.83 9.65 -37.26
C SER A 443 5.80 8.34 -38.04
N ASP A 444 5.82 8.41 -39.38
CA ASP A 444 5.82 7.21 -40.22
C ASP A 444 7.01 6.29 -39.97
N PRO A 445 8.25 6.81 -39.78
CA PRO A 445 9.38 5.94 -39.40
C PRO A 445 9.18 5.18 -38.10
N TRP A 446 8.62 5.86 -37.09
CA TRP A 446 8.32 5.23 -35.81
C TRP A 446 7.25 4.13 -35.97
N ARG A 447 6.18 4.41 -36.73
CA ARG A 447 5.12 3.42 -36.99
C ARG A 447 5.67 2.14 -37.62
N VAL A 448 6.54 2.26 -38.62
CA VAL A 448 7.19 1.10 -39.26
C VAL A 448 8.03 0.31 -38.27
N ALA A 449 8.77 1.00 -37.38
CA ALA A 449 9.57 0.36 -36.35
C ALA A 449 8.68 -0.37 -35.32
N PHE A 450 7.59 0.27 -34.89
CA PHE A 450 6.63 -0.29 -33.95
C PHE A 450 5.93 -1.53 -34.51
N ASP A 451 5.50 -1.50 -35.77
CA ASP A 451 4.89 -2.66 -36.45
C ASP A 451 5.86 -3.84 -36.58
N ARG A 452 7.14 -3.57 -36.83
CA ARG A 452 8.18 -4.61 -36.80
C ARG A 452 8.36 -5.23 -35.42
N ALA A 453 8.38 -4.38 -34.38
CA ALA A 453 8.45 -4.86 -33.00
C ALA A 453 7.21 -5.70 -32.63
N ARG A 454 6.01 -5.27 -33.06
CA ARG A 454 4.75 -6.01 -32.85
C ARG A 454 4.79 -7.40 -33.44
N ILE A 455 5.24 -7.54 -34.68
CA ILE A 455 5.37 -8.84 -35.35
C ILE A 455 6.42 -9.71 -34.65
N ARG A 456 7.57 -9.14 -34.32
CA ARG A 456 8.69 -9.86 -33.66
C ARG A 456 8.33 -10.38 -32.27
N LEU A 457 7.64 -9.59 -31.48
CA LEU A 457 7.29 -9.89 -30.08
C LEU A 457 5.92 -10.56 -29.94
N GLY A 458 5.08 -10.46 -30.97
CA GLY A 458 3.76 -11.10 -31.03
C GLY A 458 2.74 -10.50 -30.08
N PHE A 459 2.84 -9.22 -29.72
CA PHE A 459 1.88 -8.53 -28.85
C PHE A 459 0.67 -8.00 -29.64
N GLN A 460 -0.45 -7.78 -28.94
CA GLN A 460 -1.65 -7.12 -29.46
C GLN A 460 -1.84 -5.79 -28.78
N LEU A 461 -2.33 -4.79 -29.53
CA LEU A 461 -2.62 -3.45 -29.04
C LEU A 461 -4.12 -3.18 -29.12
N TYR A 462 -4.74 -2.92 -27.97
CA TYR A 462 -6.15 -2.54 -27.85
C TYR A 462 -6.26 -1.06 -27.52
N GLY A 463 -6.94 -0.31 -28.36
CA GLY A 463 -7.24 1.11 -28.14
C GLY A 463 -8.58 1.28 -27.42
N VAL A 464 -8.60 2.12 -26.41
CA VAL A 464 -9.82 2.54 -25.71
C VAL A 464 -9.93 4.04 -25.83
N VAL A 465 -10.92 4.49 -26.60
CA VAL A 465 -11.19 5.91 -26.79
C VAL A 465 -12.29 6.35 -25.85
N VAL A 466 -11.95 7.21 -24.92
CA VAL A 466 -12.92 7.83 -24.00
C VAL A 466 -13.45 9.09 -24.67
N ASP A 467 -14.76 9.16 -24.91
CA ASP A 467 -15.34 10.34 -25.56
C ASP A 467 -15.15 11.60 -24.70
N PRO A 468 -14.74 12.74 -25.31
CA PRO A 468 -14.65 14.02 -24.61
C PRO A 468 -15.97 14.45 -23.96
N ASP A 469 -17.09 14.05 -24.56
CA ASP A 469 -18.45 14.33 -24.11
C ASP A 469 -19.10 13.13 -23.40
N ALA A 470 -18.29 12.17 -22.91
CA ALA A 470 -18.80 11.01 -22.18
C ALA A 470 -19.71 11.43 -21.02
N GLY A 471 -20.92 10.88 -20.98
CA GLY A 471 -21.96 11.27 -20.03
C GLY A 471 -22.80 12.50 -20.43
N ARG A 472 -22.52 13.16 -21.55
CA ARG A 472 -23.36 14.23 -22.12
C ARG A 472 -24.08 13.74 -23.37
N ARG A 473 -25.33 14.19 -23.59
CA ARG A 473 -26.09 13.90 -24.80
C ARG A 473 -25.54 14.72 -25.95
N GLY A 474 -24.70 14.12 -26.80
CA GLY A 474 -24.17 14.71 -28.04
C GLY A 474 -23.97 13.64 -29.10
N PRO A 475 -23.85 14.01 -30.42
CA PRO A 475 -23.51 13.04 -31.44
C PRO A 475 -22.09 12.48 -31.19
N PRO A 476 -21.88 11.16 -31.38
CA PRO A 476 -20.58 10.54 -31.17
C PRO A 476 -19.54 11.14 -32.15
N GLN A 477 -18.38 11.53 -31.61
CA GLN A 477 -17.29 12.04 -32.43
C GLN A 477 -16.60 10.91 -33.21
N PRO A 478 -15.99 11.14 -34.38
CA PRO A 478 -15.32 10.08 -35.12
C PRO A 478 -14.12 9.52 -34.34
N THR A 479 -13.92 8.21 -34.40
CA THR A 479 -12.74 7.59 -33.82
C THR A 479 -11.47 8.14 -34.46
N PRO A 480 -10.42 8.51 -33.68
CA PRO A 480 -9.19 9.02 -34.26
C PRO A 480 -8.59 8.03 -35.27
N ALA A 481 -8.35 8.47 -36.49
CA ALA A 481 -7.85 7.62 -37.57
C ALA A 481 -6.51 6.95 -37.23
N ILE A 482 -5.69 7.58 -36.40
CA ILE A 482 -4.42 7.04 -35.97
C ILE A 482 -4.60 5.79 -35.10
N LEU A 483 -5.60 5.75 -34.21
CA LEU A 483 -5.84 4.60 -33.36
C LEU A 483 -6.40 3.41 -34.15
N THR A 484 -7.20 3.66 -35.20
CA THR A 484 -7.69 2.58 -36.08
C THR A 484 -6.57 1.94 -36.89
N THR A 485 -5.48 2.64 -37.13
CA THR A 485 -4.29 2.13 -37.83
C THR A 485 -3.29 1.45 -36.90
N LEU A 486 -3.15 1.94 -35.68
CA LEU A 486 -2.18 1.39 -34.71
C LEU A 486 -2.70 0.18 -33.96
N CYS A 487 -4.00 0.18 -33.60
CA CYS A 487 -4.58 -0.81 -32.73
C CYS A 487 -5.20 -1.98 -33.50
N ASP A 488 -5.07 -3.20 -32.98
CA ASP A 488 -5.76 -4.38 -33.51
C ASP A 488 -7.28 -4.30 -33.31
N ARG A 489 -7.69 -3.66 -32.23
CA ARG A 489 -9.09 -3.33 -31.93
C ARG A 489 -9.18 -1.97 -31.26
N VAL A 490 -10.24 -1.24 -31.54
CA VAL A 490 -10.56 0.02 -30.88
C VAL A 490 -11.97 -0.06 -30.31
N SER A 491 -12.07 0.12 -29.00
CA SER A 491 -13.34 0.26 -28.30
C SER A 491 -13.57 1.72 -27.98
N ARG A 492 -14.78 2.21 -28.22
CA ARG A 492 -15.17 3.57 -27.91
C ARG A 492 -16.10 3.57 -26.70
N VAL A 493 -15.86 4.50 -25.82
CA VAL A 493 -16.57 4.63 -24.55
C VAL A 493 -17.25 5.99 -24.49
N SER A 494 -18.56 5.99 -24.65
CA SER A 494 -19.41 7.18 -24.50
C SER A 494 -20.08 7.26 -23.11
N ASP A 495 -20.04 6.17 -22.35
CA ASP A 495 -20.60 6.08 -21.00
C ASP A 495 -19.54 5.60 -20.01
N LEU A 496 -19.25 6.41 -18.99
CA LEU A 496 -18.22 6.14 -17.96
C LEU A 496 -18.73 5.14 -16.89
N THR A 497 -19.46 4.12 -17.31
CA THR A 497 -19.98 3.05 -16.47
C THR A 497 -19.21 1.75 -16.65
N ALA A 498 -19.58 0.72 -15.87
CA ALA A 498 -19.04 -0.63 -16.02
C ALA A 498 -19.44 -1.27 -17.36
N ASP A 499 -20.61 -0.93 -17.91
CA ASP A 499 -21.09 -1.43 -19.22
C ASP A 499 -20.24 -0.83 -20.35
N GLY A 500 -19.84 0.44 -20.24
CA GLY A 500 -18.92 1.07 -21.19
C GLY A 500 -17.54 0.40 -21.25
N ALA A 501 -17.10 -0.25 -20.17
CA ALA A 501 -15.86 -1.01 -20.12
C ALA A 501 -16.00 -2.49 -20.56
N ARG A 502 -17.21 -2.95 -20.90
CA ARG A 502 -17.53 -4.34 -21.21
C ARG A 502 -16.60 -4.96 -22.26
N ASP A 503 -16.51 -4.28 -23.41
CA ASP A 503 -15.75 -4.79 -24.55
C ASP A 503 -14.25 -4.94 -24.25
N ILE A 504 -13.73 -4.07 -23.36
CA ILE A 504 -12.34 -4.11 -22.88
C ILE A 504 -12.12 -5.38 -22.05
N PHE A 505 -13.00 -5.64 -21.08
CA PHE A 505 -12.87 -6.80 -20.18
C PHE A 505 -13.06 -8.14 -20.92
N VAL A 506 -13.83 -8.14 -21.99
CA VAL A 506 -14.04 -9.33 -22.85
C VAL A 506 -12.87 -9.52 -23.79
N SER A 507 -12.24 -8.48 -24.30
CA SER A 507 -11.17 -8.54 -25.28
C SER A 507 -9.84 -8.99 -24.69
N VAL A 508 -9.55 -8.56 -23.49
CA VAL A 508 -8.33 -8.84 -22.71
C VAL A 508 -8.54 -10.04 -21.80
#